data_2a4a4968597dc25308c172d77a6edb05
#
_entry.id   2a4a4968597dc25308c172d77a6edb05
#
_cell.length_a   1.000
_cell.length_b   1.000
_cell.length_c   1.000
_cell.angle_alpha   90.00
_cell.angle_beta   90.00
_cell.angle_gamma   90.00
#
_symmetry.space_group_name_H-M   'P 1'
#
loop_
_entity.id
_entity.type
_entity.pdbx_description
1 polymer ?
#
loop_
_entity_poly.entity_id
_entity_poly.type
_entity_poly.pdbx_seq_one_letter_code
_entity_poly.pdbx_strand_id
1 'polypeptide(L)'
;MKKTILLVDNEIDVQNRYFLQAGYDVLVAHDGKEGLELFRKKSIDLIITDIMMPNMNGYDFISEVQYIAPNQPFLFTTAKTSEQDKIYGLSLGGYDFIAKPFSLRELVLRVNNILRHLSR
;
A
#
# COMPACT_ATOMS: atom_id res chain seq x y z
N MET A 1 4.31 -16.34 11.80
CA MET A 1 5.09 -15.82 10.65
C MET A 1 4.87 -14.33 10.49
N LYS A 2 5.93 -13.62 10.14
CA LYS A 2 5.81 -12.19 9.87
C LYS A 2 5.02 -11.95 8.58
N LYS A 3 4.15 -10.97 8.61
CA LYS A 3 3.45 -10.51 7.42
C LYS A 3 4.37 -9.63 6.58
N THR A 4 4.22 -9.69 5.28
CA THR A 4 5.03 -8.92 4.33
C THR A 4 4.22 -7.78 3.76
N ILE A 5 4.76 -6.57 3.88
CA ILE A 5 4.16 -5.35 3.34
C ILE A 5 5.00 -4.86 2.17
N LEU A 6 4.35 -4.52 1.07
CA LEU A 6 4.99 -3.82 -0.04
C LEU A 6 4.63 -2.34 0.05
N LEU A 7 5.63 -1.50 0.28
CA LEU A 7 5.49 -0.04 0.28
C LEU A 7 5.88 0.52 -1.08
N VAL A 8 4.97 1.22 -1.73
CA VAL A 8 5.22 1.83 -3.04
C VAL A 8 5.01 3.34 -2.91
N ASP A 9 6.11 4.07 -2.84
CA ASP A 9 6.10 5.52 -2.64
C ASP A 9 7.50 6.03 -2.99
N ASN A 10 7.63 7.26 -3.46
CA ASN A 10 8.96 7.83 -3.71
C ASN A 10 9.59 8.43 -2.44
N GLU A 11 8.88 8.46 -1.31
CA GLU A 11 9.36 8.98 -0.02
C GLU A 11 9.09 7.97 1.10
N ILE A 12 9.85 6.89 1.15
CA ILE A 12 9.49 5.70 1.93
C ILE A 12 10.33 5.45 3.18
N ASP A 13 11.45 6.15 3.37
CA ASP A 13 12.43 5.78 4.40
C ASP A 13 11.84 5.72 5.81
N VAL A 14 11.03 6.71 6.18
CA VAL A 14 10.45 6.78 7.52
C VAL A 14 9.38 5.71 7.71
N GLN A 15 8.53 5.51 6.71
CA GLN A 15 7.49 4.46 6.76
C GLN A 15 8.11 3.09 6.92
N ASN A 16 9.17 2.81 6.16
CA ASN A 16 9.88 1.55 6.22
C ASN A 16 10.34 1.23 7.64
N ARG A 17 10.97 2.20 8.31
CA ARG A 17 11.45 2.02 9.69
C ARG A 17 10.33 1.69 10.65
N TYR A 18 9.20 2.39 10.56
CA TYR A 18 8.06 2.15 11.45
C TYR A 18 7.50 0.75 11.29
N PHE A 19 7.36 0.27 10.06
CA PHE A 19 6.83 -1.07 9.82
C PHE A 19 7.82 -2.16 10.24
N LEU A 20 9.11 -1.96 10.02
CA LEU A 20 10.12 -2.89 10.51
C LEU A 20 10.10 -3.00 12.03
N GLN A 21 9.99 -1.87 12.72
CA GLN A 21 9.89 -1.84 14.18
C GLN A 21 8.61 -2.51 14.69
N ALA A 22 7.55 -2.45 13.91
CA ALA A 22 6.27 -3.08 14.25
C ALA A 22 6.26 -4.60 14.00
N GLY A 23 7.34 -5.15 13.47
CA GLY A 23 7.48 -6.59 13.30
C GLY A 23 7.11 -7.12 11.92
N TYR A 24 6.98 -6.27 10.92
CA TYR A 24 6.69 -6.69 9.55
C TYR A 24 7.96 -6.91 8.74
N ASP A 25 7.87 -7.80 7.75
CA ASP A 25 8.82 -7.79 6.66
C ASP A 25 8.37 -6.74 5.66
N VAL A 26 9.31 -5.96 5.15
CA VAL A 26 8.97 -4.82 4.29
C VAL A 26 9.77 -4.89 2.99
N LEU A 27 9.06 -4.82 1.88
CA LEU A 27 9.62 -4.62 0.56
C LEU A 27 9.28 -3.20 0.12
N VAL A 28 10.23 -2.56 -0.56
CA VAL A 28 10.15 -1.15 -0.86
C VAL A 28 10.30 -0.94 -2.36
N ALA A 29 9.40 -0.18 -2.96
CA ALA A 29 9.46 0.23 -4.35
C ALA A 29 9.24 1.74 -4.46
N HIS A 30 9.95 2.39 -5.37
CA HIS A 30 9.89 3.85 -5.53
C HIS A 30 8.87 4.29 -6.59
N ASP A 31 8.38 3.36 -7.38
CA ASP A 31 7.31 3.62 -8.35
C ASP A 31 6.52 2.34 -8.61
N GLY A 32 5.47 2.47 -9.43
CA GLY A 32 4.60 1.33 -9.73
C GLY A 32 5.27 0.23 -10.53
N LYS A 33 6.22 0.55 -11.39
CA LYS A 33 6.93 -0.46 -12.18
C LYS A 33 7.79 -1.35 -11.30
N GLU A 34 8.56 -0.74 -10.40
CA GLU A 34 9.37 -1.47 -9.42
C GLU A 34 8.48 -2.28 -8.48
N GLY A 35 7.36 -1.70 -8.04
CA GLY A 35 6.39 -2.39 -7.22
C GLY A 35 5.83 -3.63 -7.90
N LEU A 36 5.52 -3.53 -9.18
CA LEU A 36 4.98 -4.64 -9.94
C LEU A 36 6.00 -5.77 -10.10
N GLU A 37 7.27 -5.44 -10.32
CA GLU A 37 8.35 -6.43 -10.38
C GLU A 37 8.47 -7.20 -9.08
N LEU A 38 8.45 -6.49 -7.95
CA LEU A 38 8.50 -7.12 -6.63
C LEU A 38 7.26 -7.96 -6.36
N PHE A 39 6.09 -7.47 -6.76
CA PHE A 39 4.85 -8.19 -6.57
C PHE A 39 4.84 -9.53 -7.30
N ARG A 40 5.42 -9.58 -8.50
CA ARG A 40 5.49 -10.81 -9.29
C ARG A 40 6.44 -11.85 -8.72
N LYS A 41 7.43 -11.41 -7.93
CA LYS A 41 8.50 -12.29 -7.41
C LYS A 41 8.30 -12.72 -5.97
N LYS A 42 7.52 -12.00 -5.19
CA LYS A 42 7.39 -12.18 -3.74
C LYS A 42 5.94 -12.34 -3.33
N SER A 43 5.74 -13.03 -2.23
CA SER A 43 4.43 -13.15 -1.60
C SER A 43 4.19 -11.92 -0.72
N ILE A 44 3.11 -11.19 -0.98
CA ILE A 44 2.79 -9.93 -0.31
C ILE A 44 1.46 -10.08 0.41
N ASP A 45 1.40 -9.68 1.68
CA ASP A 45 0.17 -9.72 2.47
C ASP A 45 -0.64 -8.44 2.33
N LEU A 46 0.02 -7.30 2.21
CA LEU A 46 -0.66 -6.01 2.05
C LEU A 46 0.21 -5.06 1.23
N ILE A 47 -0.41 -4.35 0.31
CA ILE A 47 0.23 -3.28 -0.45
C ILE A 47 -0.19 -1.94 0.13
N ILE A 48 0.77 -1.07 0.38
CA ILE A 48 0.53 0.33 0.72
C ILE A 48 1.16 1.16 -0.39
N THR A 49 0.34 1.84 -1.17
CA THR A 49 0.85 2.59 -2.32
C THR A 49 0.37 4.03 -2.34
N ASP A 50 1.27 4.94 -2.70
CA ASP A 50 0.89 6.29 -3.07
C ASP A 50 0.18 6.24 -4.43
N ILE A 51 -0.61 7.25 -4.71
CA ILE A 51 -1.28 7.42 -6.01
C ILE A 51 -0.36 8.17 -6.97
N MET A 52 0.25 9.26 -6.50
CA MET A 52 1.07 10.14 -7.35
C MET A 52 2.52 9.69 -7.35
N MET A 53 2.90 8.98 -8.39
CA MET A 53 4.26 8.47 -8.56
C MET A 53 4.69 8.62 -10.01
N PRO A 54 6.01 8.75 -10.27
CA PRO A 54 6.51 8.76 -11.64
C PRO A 54 6.34 7.39 -12.30
N ASN A 55 6.37 7.36 -13.62
CA ASN A 55 6.34 6.16 -14.46
C ASN A 55 5.01 5.40 -14.48
N MET A 56 4.43 5.13 -13.32
CA MET A 56 3.14 4.44 -13.19
C MET A 56 2.50 4.91 -11.89
N ASN A 57 1.31 5.53 -11.96
CA ASN A 57 0.61 5.99 -10.77
C ASN A 57 0.02 4.81 -9.99
N GLY A 58 -0.44 5.10 -8.76
CA GLY A 58 -0.95 4.05 -7.87
C GLY A 58 -2.18 3.35 -8.40
N TYR A 59 -3.06 4.04 -9.09
CA TYR A 59 -4.26 3.44 -9.68
C TYR A 59 -3.89 2.41 -10.76
N ASP A 60 -3.00 2.79 -11.68
CA ASP A 60 -2.54 1.90 -12.73
C ASP A 60 -1.78 0.72 -12.16
N PHE A 61 -0.96 0.96 -11.15
CA PHE A 61 -0.23 -0.09 -10.45
C PHE A 61 -1.21 -1.12 -9.85
N ILE A 62 -2.23 -0.66 -9.12
CA ILE A 62 -3.21 -1.56 -8.52
C ILE A 62 -4.04 -2.28 -9.58
N SER A 63 -4.38 -1.63 -10.69
CA SER A 63 -5.08 -2.29 -11.79
C SER A 63 -4.28 -3.47 -12.34
N GLU A 64 -2.96 -3.31 -12.50
CA GLU A 64 -2.09 -4.41 -12.93
C GLU A 64 -2.01 -5.51 -11.86
N VAL A 65 -1.93 -5.13 -10.59
CA VAL A 65 -1.94 -6.10 -9.49
C VAL A 65 -3.23 -6.91 -9.49
N GLN A 66 -4.37 -6.27 -9.65
CA GLN A 66 -5.67 -6.94 -9.65
C GLN A 66 -5.83 -7.89 -10.84
N TYR A 67 -5.21 -7.57 -11.96
CA TYR A 67 -5.19 -8.48 -13.10
C TYR A 67 -4.47 -9.79 -12.75
N ILE A 68 -3.39 -9.70 -11.97
CA ILE A 68 -2.61 -10.86 -11.54
C ILE A 68 -3.29 -11.58 -10.36
N ALA A 69 -3.73 -10.81 -9.36
CA ALA A 69 -4.28 -11.32 -8.11
C ALA A 69 -5.48 -10.46 -7.68
N PRO A 70 -6.70 -10.80 -8.12
CA PRO A 70 -7.89 -9.96 -7.88
C PRO A 70 -8.22 -9.69 -6.42
N ASN A 71 -7.76 -10.53 -5.51
CA ASN A 71 -8.07 -10.40 -4.08
C ASN A 71 -6.91 -9.86 -3.25
N GLN A 72 -5.86 -9.35 -3.89
CA GLN A 72 -4.73 -8.80 -3.15
C GLN A 72 -5.15 -7.58 -2.32
N PRO A 73 -4.97 -7.61 -0.99
CA PRO A 73 -5.29 -6.45 -0.15
C PRO A 73 -4.35 -5.28 -0.41
N PHE A 74 -4.91 -4.08 -0.42
CA PHE A 74 -4.14 -2.85 -0.60
C PHE A 74 -4.84 -1.66 0.06
N LEU A 75 -4.06 -0.60 0.30
CA LEU A 75 -4.59 0.70 0.68
C LEU A 75 -3.78 1.81 -0.02
N PHE A 76 -4.39 2.97 -0.15
CA PHE A 76 -3.74 4.14 -0.73
C PHE A 76 -3.32 5.13 0.35
N THR A 77 -2.13 5.72 0.17
CA THR A 77 -1.69 6.91 0.90
C THR A 77 -1.44 8.00 -0.13
N THR A 78 -1.98 9.20 0.06
CA THR A 78 -1.87 10.20 -1.00
C THR A 78 -2.08 11.63 -0.51
N ALA A 79 -1.47 12.58 -1.22
CA ALA A 79 -1.78 14.00 -1.08
C ALA A 79 -3.07 14.38 -1.80
N LYS A 80 -3.63 13.50 -2.64
CA LYS A 80 -4.93 13.73 -3.29
C LYS A 80 -6.04 13.50 -2.28
N THR A 81 -6.71 14.58 -1.87
CA THR A 81 -7.67 14.55 -0.77
C THR A 81 -9.11 14.87 -1.19
N SER A 82 -9.38 14.99 -2.49
CA SER A 82 -10.74 15.25 -2.93
C SER A 82 -11.64 14.06 -2.61
N GLU A 83 -12.91 14.33 -2.36
CA GLU A 83 -13.90 13.29 -2.12
C GLU A 83 -13.98 12.32 -3.31
N GLN A 84 -13.88 12.84 -4.53
CA GLN A 84 -13.93 12.02 -5.74
C GLN A 84 -12.75 11.05 -5.81
N ASP A 85 -11.54 11.51 -5.49
CA ASP A 85 -10.38 10.64 -5.45
C ASP A 85 -10.54 9.54 -4.41
N LYS A 86 -11.03 9.89 -3.23
CA LYS A 86 -11.26 8.94 -2.16
C LYS A 86 -12.30 7.88 -2.56
N ILE A 87 -13.41 8.31 -3.14
CA ILE A 87 -14.45 7.39 -3.59
C ILE A 87 -13.90 6.46 -4.67
N TYR A 88 -13.18 7.00 -5.63
CA TYR A 88 -12.59 6.19 -6.69
C TYR A 88 -11.61 5.16 -6.12
N GLY A 89 -10.70 5.57 -5.25
CA GLY A 89 -9.74 4.67 -4.62
C GLY A 89 -10.41 3.53 -3.87
N LEU A 90 -11.43 3.84 -3.08
CA LEU A 90 -12.17 2.81 -2.34
C LEU A 90 -12.99 1.92 -3.27
N SER A 91 -13.50 2.46 -4.38
CA SER A 91 -14.28 1.69 -5.36
C SER A 91 -13.45 0.60 -6.04
N LEU A 92 -12.13 0.75 -6.07
CA LEU A 92 -11.22 -0.27 -6.59
C LEU A 92 -11.07 -1.46 -5.64
N GLY A 93 -11.65 -1.38 -4.44
CA GLY A 93 -11.57 -2.43 -3.44
C GLY A 93 -10.49 -2.21 -2.39
N GLY A 94 -9.95 -1.00 -2.28
CA GLY A 94 -8.95 -0.66 -1.28
C GLY A 94 -9.53 -0.73 0.14
N TYR A 95 -8.72 -1.21 1.07
CA TYR A 95 -9.14 -1.32 2.47
C TYR A 95 -9.15 0.01 3.19
N ASP A 96 -8.38 0.98 2.72
CA ASP A 96 -8.38 2.31 3.30
C ASP A 96 -7.82 3.32 2.29
N PHE A 97 -8.05 4.59 2.59
CA PHE A 97 -7.57 5.72 1.79
C PHE A 97 -7.10 6.79 2.77
N ILE A 98 -5.79 6.92 2.91
CA ILE A 98 -5.20 7.75 3.96
C ILE A 98 -4.55 8.99 3.35
N ALA A 99 -5.04 10.16 3.76
CA ALA A 99 -4.54 11.45 3.25
C ALA A 99 -3.21 11.81 3.88
N LYS A 100 -2.28 12.31 3.07
CA LYS A 100 -1.02 12.91 3.55
C LYS A 100 -1.26 14.37 3.93
N PRO A 101 -0.62 14.91 4.96
CA PRO A 101 0.25 14.21 5.90
C PRO A 101 -0.54 13.36 6.90
N PHE A 102 0.02 12.23 7.30
CA PHE A 102 -0.61 11.35 8.28
C PHE A 102 0.39 11.01 9.39
N SER A 103 -0.14 10.54 10.52
CA SER A 103 0.68 9.98 11.60
C SER A 103 1.13 8.58 11.20
N LEU A 104 2.45 8.33 11.27
CA LEU A 104 2.99 7.00 11.01
C LEU A 104 2.49 5.98 12.02
N ARG A 105 2.32 6.41 13.26
CA ARG A 105 1.74 5.55 14.31
C ARG A 105 0.31 5.15 13.96
N GLU A 106 -0.49 6.09 13.47
CA GLU A 106 -1.85 5.81 13.03
C GLU A 106 -1.86 4.84 11.84
N LEU A 107 -0.99 5.05 10.87
CA LEU A 107 -0.88 4.17 9.72
C LEU A 107 -0.58 2.73 10.15
N VAL A 108 0.39 2.54 11.04
CA VAL A 108 0.74 1.21 11.56
C VAL A 108 -0.45 0.57 12.27
N LEU A 109 -1.19 1.34 13.08
CA LEU A 109 -2.37 0.81 13.77
C LEU A 109 -3.47 0.38 12.80
N ARG A 110 -3.71 1.15 11.74
CA ARG A 110 -4.68 0.78 10.71
C ARG A 110 -4.27 -0.48 9.99
N VAL A 111 -2.99 -0.60 9.64
CA VAL A 111 -2.44 -1.80 9.01
C VAL A 111 -2.59 -3.02 9.91
N ASN A 112 -2.26 -2.87 11.18
CA ASN A 112 -2.42 -3.96 12.16
C ASN A 112 -3.87 -4.45 12.19
N ASN A 113 -4.83 -3.54 12.19
CA ASN A 113 -6.24 -3.89 12.21
C ASN A 113 -6.67 -4.62 10.94
N ILE A 114 -6.24 -4.13 9.78
CA ILE A 114 -6.55 -4.77 8.49
C ILE A 114 -6.03 -6.20 8.46
N LEU A 115 -4.76 -6.38 8.79
CA LEU A 115 -4.13 -7.70 8.72
C LEU A 115 -4.70 -8.68 9.73
N ARG A 116 -5.09 -8.19 10.91
CA ARG A 116 -5.74 -9.02 11.92
C ARG A 116 -7.10 -9.53 11.42
N HIS A 117 -7.88 -8.68 10.77
CA HIS A 117 -9.17 -9.09 10.20
C HIS A 117 -9.00 -10.08 9.05
N LEU A 118 -7.98 -9.89 8.23
CA LEU A 118 -7.70 -10.79 7.11
C LEU A 118 -7.23 -12.18 7.56
N SER A 119 -6.69 -12.28 8.76
CA SER A 119 -6.17 -13.54 9.30
C SER A 119 -7.25 -14.42 9.95
N ARG A 120 -8.48 -13.96 10.00
CA ARG A 120 -9.60 -14.71 10.58
C ARG A 120 -10.18 -15.71 9.59
#